data_2d40832c4f7c2806e8a99d8c112c7cdd
#
_entry.id   2d40832c4f7c2806e8a99d8c112c7cdd
#
_cell.length_a   1.000
_cell.length_b   1.000
_cell.length_c   1.000
_cell.angle_alpha   90.00
_cell.angle_beta   90.00
_cell.angle_gamma   90.00
#
_symmetry.space_group_name_H-M   'P 1'
#
loop_
_entity.id
_entity.type
_entity.pdbx_description
1 polymer ?
#
loop_
_entity_poly.entity_id
_entity_poly.type
_entity_poly.pdbx_seq_one_letter_code
_entity_poly.pdbx_strand_id
1 'polypeptide(L)'
;DDPDAVADLNAIRARLDEPLRVAIAGKVKAGKSTLLNALVGELLAPTDTGECTKVVTWYRDGHSYQVMLHPADGSDPQQVRFRRDEGAIEIDLGSRNANDVDRLEVTWPSEGLRILTLIDTPGVDSLTDGVATRAFEFLDPDDADTPADAVLYLMKHIHASDLRLLEAFHDDAVSTPNPVNAVAVLSRADEIGAGSHDSMVSAGRVARRLGDDPRL
;
A
#
# COMPACT_ATOMS: atom_id res chain seq x y z
N ASP A 1 13.13 -30.03 -21.76
CA ASP A 1 12.96 -28.57 -21.52
C ASP A 1 11.45 -28.32 -21.55
N ASP A 2 10.91 -27.99 -20.41
CA ASP A 2 9.50 -27.65 -20.21
C ASP A 2 9.34 -26.14 -20.56
N PRO A 3 8.60 -25.79 -21.63
CA PRO A 3 8.44 -24.39 -22.04
C PRO A 3 7.71 -23.55 -20.99
N ASP A 4 6.79 -24.13 -20.22
CA ASP A 4 6.05 -23.44 -19.17
C ASP A 4 6.99 -23.09 -17.99
N ALA A 5 7.83 -24.03 -17.57
CA ALA A 5 8.84 -23.77 -16.53
C ALA A 5 9.88 -22.71 -16.97
N VAL A 6 10.22 -22.65 -18.25
CA VAL A 6 11.11 -21.61 -18.79
C VAL A 6 10.41 -20.26 -18.78
N ALA A 7 9.12 -20.18 -19.11
CA ALA A 7 8.34 -18.96 -19.06
C ALA A 7 8.24 -18.42 -17.62
N ASP A 8 7.94 -19.29 -16.65
CA ASP A 8 7.88 -18.94 -15.22
C ASP A 8 9.21 -18.40 -14.70
N LEU A 9 10.32 -19.07 -15.02
CA LEU A 9 11.66 -18.61 -14.62
C LEU A 9 12.01 -17.27 -15.23
N ASN A 10 11.62 -17.02 -16.49
CA ASN A 10 11.83 -15.72 -17.12
C ASN A 10 10.97 -14.63 -16.49
N ALA A 11 9.74 -14.92 -16.10
CA ALA A 11 8.85 -14.01 -15.38
C ALA A 11 9.44 -13.63 -14.01
N ILE A 12 9.91 -14.61 -13.24
CA ILE A 12 10.59 -14.40 -11.96
C ILE A 12 11.84 -13.53 -12.15
N ARG A 13 12.66 -13.83 -13.16
CA ARG A 13 13.85 -13.04 -13.46
C ARG A 13 13.52 -11.60 -13.81
N ALA A 14 12.54 -11.39 -14.68
CA ALA A 14 12.08 -10.05 -15.04
C ALA A 14 11.62 -9.27 -13.80
N ARG A 15 10.93 -9.96 -12.88
CA ARG A 15 10.44 -9.38 -11.62
C ARG A 15 11.57 -8.93 -10.69
N LEU A 16 12.70 -9.64 -10.66
CA LEU A 16 13.87 -9.28 -9.85
C LEU A 16 14.58 -8.01 -10.35
N ASP A 17 14.41 -7.65 -11.61
CA ASP A 17 14.96 -6.44 -12.21
C ASP A 17 14.04 -5.21 -12.05
N GLU A 18 12.80 -5.39 -11.57
CA GLU A 18 11.85 -4.31 -11.30
C GLU A 18 12.08 -3.63 -9.94
N PRO A 19 11.64 -2.37 -9.77
CA PRO A 19 11.60 -1.73 -8.47
C PRO A 19 10.77 -2.54 -7.45
N LEU A 20 11.19 -2.52 -6.19
CA LEU A 20 10.47 -3.18 -5.10
C LEU A 20 9.05 -2.62 -4.98
N ARG A 21 8.03 -3.48 -5.00
CA ARG A 21 6.62 -3.11 -4.84
C ARG A 21 6.26 -3.09 -3.37
N VAL A 22 5.96 -1.91 -2.85
CA VAL A 22 5.65 -1.70 -1.44
C VAL A 22 4.22 -1.22 -1.29
N ALA A 23 3.37 -2.04 -0.68
CA ALA A 23 2.01 -1.65 -0.33
C ALA A 23 2.01 -0.84 0.97
N ILE A 24 1.25 0.27 0.97
CA ILE A 24 1.02 1.09 2.15
C ILE A 24 -0.41 0.83 2.61
N ALA A 25 -0.54 0.14 3.74
CA ALA A 25 -1.83 -0.26 4.30
C ALA A 25 -2.07 0.39 5.67
N GLY A 26 -3.29 0.36 6.14
CA GLY A 26 -3.68 0.91 7.44
C GLY A 26 -5.04 1.58 7.42
N LYS A 27 -5.56 1.91 8.59
CA LYS A 27 -6.88 2.51 8.76
C LYS A 27 -6.99 3.88 8.09
N VAL A 28 -8.23 4.31 7.87
CA VAL A 28 -8.52 5.68 7.42
C VAL A 28 -7.88 6.67 8.40
N LYS A 29 -7.25 7.72 7.85
CA LYS A 29 -6.51 8.74 8.62
C LYS A 29 -5.28 8.23 9.38
N ALA A 30 -4.75 7.06 9.06
CA ALA A 30 -3.48 6.58 9.60
C ALA A 30 -2.25 7.31 9.04
N GLY A 31 -2.41 8.11 7.98
CA GLY A 31 -1.31 8.86 7.38
C GLY A 31 -0.66 8.19 6.16
N LYS A 32 -1.37 7.27 5.51
CA LYS A 32 -0.88 6.55 4.31
C LYS A 32 -0.45 7.50 3.20
N SER A 33 -1.34 8.37 2.74
CA SER A 33 -1.03 9.34 1.68
C SER A 33 0.07 10.33 2.08
N THR A 34 0.16 10.69 3.36
CA THR A 34 1.24 11.54 3.88
C THR A 34 2.59 10.82 3.78
N LEU A 35 2.65 9.55 4.17
CA LEU A 35 3.87 8.75 4.06
C LEU A 35 4.26 8.55 2.59
N LEU A 36 3.28 8.22 1.73
CA LEU A 36 3.50 8.07 0.30
C LEU A 36 4.10 9.34 -0.29
N ASN A 37 3.50 10.49 -0.05
CA ASN A 37 4.00 11.77 -0.52
C ASN A 37 5.43 12.08 -0.03
N ALA A 38 5.74 11.71 1.21
CA ALA A 38 7.09 11.86 1.76
C ALA A 38 8.12 10.94 1.07
N LEU A 39 7.74 9.71 0.72
CA LEU A 39 8.61 8.77 0.01
C LEU A 39 8.82 9.17 -1.45
N VAL A 40 7.79 9.71 -2.09
CA VAL A 40 7.88 10.23 -3.46
C VAL A 40 8.68 11.55 -3.52
N GLY A 41 8.65 12.33 -2.45
CA GLY A 41 9.24 13.67 -2.37
C GLY A 41 8.36 14.79 -2.94
N GLU A 42 7.11 14.46 -3.33
CA GLU A 42 6.12 15.40 -3.85
C GLU A 42 4.72 15.08 -3.32
N LEU A 43 3.83 16.09 -3.36
CA LEU A 43 2.41 15.87 -3.09
C LEU A 43 1.76 15.22 -4.31
N LEU A 44 1.62 13.90 -4.32
CA LEU A 44 0.94 13.14 -5.37
C LEU A 44 -0.40 12.58 -4.89
N ALA A 45 -0.38 11.81 -3.83
CA ALA A 45 -1.58 11.20 -3.30
C ALA A 45 -2.44 12.26 -2.60
N PRO A 46 -3.76 12.27 -2.86
CA PRO A 46 -4.68 13.16 -2.14
C PRO A 46 -4.68 12.80 -0.65
N THR A 47 -4.57 13.82 0.19
CA THR A 47 -4.59 13.66 1.66
C THR A 47 -6.01 13.71 2.22
N ASP A 48 -6.97 14.18 1.44
CA ASP A 48 -8.37 14.26 1.80
C ASP A 48 -9.19 13.09 1.22
N THR A 49 -10.35 12.83 1.84
CA THR A 49 -11.23 11.70 1.58
C THR A 49 -12.01 11.83 0.26
N GLY A 50 -11.31 11.91 -0.87
CA GLY A 50 -11.92 11.87 -2.21
C GLY A 50 -12.26 10.43 -2.66
N GLU A 51 -13.02 10.30 -3.76
CA GLU A 51 -13.37 8.97 -4.32
C GLU A 51 -12.14 8.18 -4.77
N CYS A 52 -11.06 8.85 -5.15
CA CYS A 52 -9.80 8.21 -5.56
C CYS A 52 -9.14 7.39 -4.44
N THR A 53 -9.40 7.70 -3.16
CA THR A 53 -8.88 6.92 -2.02
C THR A 53 -9.59 5.58 -1.84
N LYS A 54 -10.59 5.28 -2.67
CA LYS A 54 -11.32 4.00 -2.66
C LYS A 54 -10.79 2.99 -3.66
N VAL A 55 -9.87 3.41 -4.55
CA VAL A 55 -9.28 2.58 -5.59
C VAL A 55 -7.80 2.36 -5.27
N VAL A 56 -7.33 1.14 -5.44
CA VAL A 56 -5.91 0.82 -5.34
C VAL A 56 -5.14 1.62 -6.38
N THR A 57 -4.11 2.35 -5.95
CA THR A 57 -3.34 3.19 -6.85
C THR A 57 -1.85 2.86 -6.78
N TRP A 58 -1.28 2.54 -7.91
CA TRP A 58 0.14 2.26 -8.08
C TRP A 58 0.87 3.51 -8.54
N TYR A 59 1.99 3.82 -7.91
CA TYR A 59 2.86 4.94 -8.27
C TYR A 59 4.20 4.37 -8.73
N ARG A 60 4.58 4.66 -9.97
CA ARG A 60 5.80 4.17 -10.61
C ARG A 60 6.63 5.31 -11.20
N ASP A 61 7.96 5.14 -11.24
CA ASP A 61 8.82 6.05 -11.99
C ASP A 61 8.57 5.94 -13.49
N GLY A 62 8.74 7.06 -14.19
CA GLY A 62 8.71 7.10 -15.65
C GLY A 62 9.01 8.48 -16.18
N HIS A 63 9.15 8.56 -17.50
CA HIS A 63 9.55 9.80 -18.16
C HIS A 63 8.43 10.78 -18.45
N SER A 64 7.16 10.39 -18.20
CA SER A 64 5.98 11.20 -18.49
C SER A 64 4.98 11.15 -17.35
N TYR A 65 4.19 12.21 -17.24
CA TYR A 65 3.06 12.29 -16.32
C TYR A 65 1.86 11.59 -16.96
N GLN A 66 1.48 10.44 -16.44
CA GLN A 66 0.41 9.63 -17.03
C GLN A 66 -0.39 8.91 -15.94
N VAL A 67 -1.69 8.76 -16.19
CA VAL A 67 -2.56 7.92 -15.36
C VAL A 67 -3.28 6.93 -16.27
N MET A 68 -3.10 5.65 -15.97
CA MET A 68 -3.79 4.53 -16.60
C MET A 68 -4.83 3.97 -15.64
N LEU A 69 -6.03 3.72 -16.12
CA LEU A 69 -7.11 3.06 -15.41
C LEU A 69 -7.21 1.64 -15.93
N HIS A 70 -7.13 0.67 -15.05
CA HIS A 70 -7.36 -0.75 -15.31
C HIS A 70 -8.78 -1.09 -14.88
N PRO A 71 -9.67 -1.47 -15.81
CA PRO A 71 -11.05 -1.81 -15.49
C PRO A 71 -11.15 -3.15 -14.76
N ALA A 72 -12.12 -3.26 -13.83
CA ALA A 72 -12.37 -4.48 -13.08
C ALA A 72 -12.92 -5.64 -13.93
N ASP A 73 -13.42 -5.35 -15.13
CA ASP A 73 -13.93 -6.36 -16.08
C ASP A 73 -12.82 -7.01 -16.93
N GLY A 74 -11.55 -6.64 -16.70
CA GLY A 74 -10.40 -7.15 -17.44
C GLY A 74 -10.25 -6.58 -18.86
N SER A 75 -11.03 -5.56 -19.23
CA SER A 75 -10.85 -4.86 -20.50
C SER A 75 -9.54 -4.06 -20.53
N ASP A 76 -9.11 -3.63 -21.73
CA ASP A 76 -7.84 -2.95 -21.92
C ASP A 76 -7.70 -1.69 -21.06
N PRO A 77 -6.50 -1.45 -20.48
CA PRO A 77 -6.21 -0.24 -19.71
C PRO A 77 -6.44 1.02 -20.54
N GLN A 78 -6.98 2.06 -19.90
CA GLN A 78 -7.33 3.30 -20.55
C GLN A 78 -6.60 4.48 -19.90
N GLN A 79 -6.04 5.35 -20.72
CA GLN A 79 -5.48 6.60 -20.21
C GLN A 79 -6.61 7.53 -19.77
N VAL A 80 -6.53 8.02 -18.53
CA VAL A 80 -7.51 8.95 -17.97
C VAL A 80 -6.90 10.33 -17.74
N ARG A 81 -7.76 11.33 -17.69
CA ARG A 81 -7.34 12.70 -17.41
C ARG A 81 -7.14 12.88 -15.91
N PHE A 82 -6.18 13.71 -15.58
CA PHE A 82 -5.95 14.15 -14.22
C PHE A 82 -5.62 15.65 -14.20
N ARG A 83 -5.79 16.26 -13.05
CA ARG A 83 -5.34 17.63 -12.78
C ARG A 83 -4.61 17.64 -11.44
N ARG A 84 -3.82 18.68 -11.20
CA ARG A 84 -3.29 18.96 -9.86
C ARG A 84 -4.23 19.93 -9.16
N ASP A 85 -4.65 19.55 -7.96
CA ASP A 85 -5.38 20.40 -7.05
C ASP A 85 -4.61 20.49 -5.73
N GLU A 86 -4.23 21.69 -5.30
CA GLU A 86 -3.37 21.95 -4.13
C GLU A 86 -2.09 21.07 -4.06
N GLY A 87 -1.58 20.66 -5.23
CA GLY A 87 -0.39 19.82 -5.38
C GLY A 87 -0.68 18.33 -5.52
N ALA A 88 -1.80 17.83 -5.03
CA ALA A 88 -2.21 16.43 -5.19
C ALA A 88 -2.79 16.16 -6.59
N ILE A 89 -2.77 14.90 -7.00
CA ILE A 89 -3.38 14.47 -8.26
C ILE A 89 -4.86 14.18 -8.01
N GLU A 90 -5.72 14.87 -8.74
CA GLU A 90 -7.14 14.55 -8.84
C GLU A 90 -7.39 13.86 -10.19
N ILE A 91 -7.86 12.62 -10.13
CA ILE A 91 -8.08 11.76 -11.29
C ILE A 91 -9.55 11.78 -11.67
N ASP A 92 -9.83 12.03 -12.94
CA ASP A 92 -11.18 12.03 -13.47
C ASP A 92 -11.57 10.61 -13.90
N LEU A 93 -12.38 9.94 -13.09
CA LEU A 93 -12.91 8.60 -13.41
C LEU A 93 -14.07 8.65 -14.42
N GLY A 94 -14.54 9.85 -14.81
CA GLY A 94 -15.68 10.03 -15.68
C GLY A 94 -16.99 9.54 -15.03
N SER A 95 -17.70 8.66 -15.71
CA SER A 95 -18.96 8.05 -15.22
C SER A 95 -18.75 6.74 -14.45
N ARG A 96 -17.51 6.33 -14.21
CA ARG A 96 -17.20 5.06 -13.52
C ARG A 96 -17.22 5.23 -12.01
N ASN A 97 -17.71 4.19 -11.33
CA ASN A 97 -17.60 4.08 -9.88
C ASN A 97 -16.28 3.40 -9.50
N ALA A 98 -15.84 3.58 -8.26
CA ALA A 98 -14.64 2.93 -7.74
C ALA A 98 -14.67 1.40 -7.89
N ASN A 99 -15.85 0.77 -7.84
CA ASN A 99 -16.00 -0.67 -7.99
C ASN A 99 -15.82 -1.16 -9.44
N ASP A 100 -15.89 -0.26 -10.43
CA ASP A 100 -15.67 -0.59 -11.83
C ASP A 100 -14.19 -0.54 -12.22
N VAL A 101 -13.31 -0.17 -11.25
CA VAL A 101 -11.88 0.02 -11.43
C VAL A 101 -11.14 -1.00 -10.57
N ASP A 102 -10.30 -1.81 -11.21
CA ASP A 102 -9.38 -2.71 -10.52
C ASP A 102 -8.27 -1.91 -9.83
N ARG A 103 -7.55 -1.12 -10.61
CA ARG A 103 -6.50 -0.24 -10.10
C ARG A 103 -6.25 0.97 -10.98
N LEU A 104 -5.62 1.97 -10.42
CA LEU A 104 -5.03 3.09 -11.12
C LEU A 104 -3.50 2.93 -11.14
N GLU A 105 -2.87 3.29 -12.24
CA GLU A 105 -1.42 3.32 -12.36
C GLU A 105 -0.98 4.74 -12.74
N VAL A 106 -0.27 5.38 -11.80
CA VAL A 106 0.28 6.72 -11.94
C VAL A 106 1.76 6.60 -12.27
N THR A 107 2.13 7.01 -13.48
CA THR A 107 3.52 7.14 -13.89
C THR A 107 3.98 8.57 -13.64
N TRP A 108 5.08 8.72 -12.88
CA TRP A 108 5.54 10.02 -12.42
C TRP A 108 7.07 10.07 -12.32
N PRO A 109 7.74 11.06 -12.91
CA PRO A 109 9.20 11.22 -12.74
C PRO A 109 9.54 11.56 -11.28
N SER A 110 10.08 10.62 -10.53
CA SER A 110 10.49 10.82 -9.13
C SER A 110 11.67 9.95 -8.76
N GLU A 111 12.66 10.53 -8.07
CA GLU A 111 13.81 9.76 -7.59
C GLU A 111 13.41 8.67 -6.58
N GLY A 112 12.41 8.94 -5.74
CA GLY A 112 11.88 7.95 -4.78
C GLY A 112 11.24 6.75 -5.46
N LEU A 113 10.63 6.94 -6.63
CA LEU A 113 9.96 5.87 -7.37
C LEU A 113 10.91 5.04 -8.25
N ARG A 114 12.17 5.45 -8.43
CA ARG A 114 13.14 4.67 -9.23
C ARG A 114 13.48 3.32 -8.61
N ILE A 115 13.43 3.24 -7.29
CA ILE A 115 13.77 2.02 -6.54
C ILE A 115 12.55 1.36 -5.91
N LEU A 116 11.42 2.08 -5.83
CA LEU A 116 10.19 1.62 -5.23
C LEU A 116 9.01 1.86 -6.17
N THR A 117 8.16 0.86 -6.33
CA THR A 117 6.78 1.05 -6.77
C THR A 117 5.91 1.12 -5.52
N LEU A 118 5.23 2.23 -5.31
CA LEU A 118 4.36 2.39 -4.13
C LEU A 118 2.92 2.06 -4.50
N ILE A 119 2.26 1.27 -3.66
CA ILE A 119 0.86 0.87 -3.82
C ILE A 119 0.07 1.46 -2.67
N ASP A 120 -0.77 2.47 -2.96
CA ASP A 120 -1.70 3.02 -1.97
C ASP A 120 -2.97 2.17 -1.96
N THR A 121 -3.29 1.61 -0.80
CA THR A 121 -4.48 0.80 -0.62
C THR A 121 -5.61 1.62 -0.02
N PRO A 122 -6.88 1.34 -0.37
CA PRO A 122 -8.02 1.94 0.30
C PRO A 122 -7.92 1.78 1.81
N GLY A 123 -8.31 2.83 2.55
CA GLY A 123 -8.32 2.77 4.01
C GLY A 123 -9.33 1.76 4.53
N VAL A 124 -8.87 0.86 5.37
CA VAL A 124 -9.70 -0.18 6.00
C VAL A 124 -10.39 0.39 7.22
N ASP A 125 -11.68 0.70 7.11
CA ASP A 125 -12.46 1.26 8.24
C ASP A 125 -12.97 0.22 9.22
N SER A 126 -13.04 -1.05 8.84
CA SER A 126 -13.49 -2.13 9.74
C SER A 126 -12.92 -3.48 9.33
N LEU A 127 -12.53 -4.24 10.35
CA LEU A 127 -12.21 -5.67 10.25
C LEU A 127 -13.50 -6.51 10.14
N THR A 128 -14.49 -6.10 9.36
CA THR A 128 -15.56 -6.97 8.95
C THR A 128 -15.07 -7.80 7.78
N ASP A 129 -14.88 -9.05 8.04
CA ASP A 129 -14.74 -10.28 7.24
C ASP A 129 -14.23 -10.26 5.78
N GLY A 130 -14.01 -9.13 5.16
CA GLY A 130 -13.54 -9.07 3.76
C GLY A 130 -12.31 -8.19 3.55
N VAL A 131 -11.85 -7.48 4.57
CA VAL A 131 -10.83 -6.44 4.42
C VAL A 131 -9.45 -6.95 4.80
N ALA A 132 -9.36 -7.78 5.83
CA ALA A 132 -8.15 -8.55 6.10
C ALA A 132 -7.82 -9.42 4.89
N THR A 133 -8.82 -10.12 4.33
CA THR A 133 -8.68 -10.92 3.11
C THR A 133 -8.11 -10.11 1.95
N ARG A 134 -8.62 -8.91 1.67
CA ARG A 134 -8.09 -8.05 0.59
C ARG A 134 -6.68 -7.52 0.86
N ALA A 135 -6.33 -7.21 2.11
CA ALA A 135 -4.96 -6.83 2.44
C ALA A 135 -4.00 -8.03 2.27
N PHE A 136 -4.49 -9.26 2.48
CA PHE A 136 -3.73 -10.48 2.27
C PHE A 136 -3.66 -10.90 0.80
N GLU A 137 -4.70 -10.65 -0.01
CA GLU A 137 -4.68 -10.84 -1.47
C GLU A 137 -3.52 -10.07 -2.14
N PHE A 138 -3.09 -8.95 -1.53
CA PHE A 138 -1.91 -8.20 -1.98
C PHE A 138 -0.57 -8.85 -1.63
N LEU A 139 -0.58 -9.91 -0.83
CA LEU A 139 0.63 -10.56 -0.31
C LEU A 139 0.65 -12.07 -0.55
N ASP A 140 -0.30 -12.59 -1.34
CA ASP A 140 -0.35 -14.02 -1.64
C ASP A 140 0.82 -14.39 -2.57
N PRO A 141 1.84 -15.11 -2.08
CA PRO A 141 3.00 -15.47 -2.88
C PRO A 141 2.72 -16.60 -3.88
N ASP A 142 1.62 -17.31 -3.72
CA ASP A 142 1.21 -18.39 -4.64
C ASP A 142 0.50 -17.80 -5.89
N ASP A 143 0.13 -16.54 -5.85
CA ASP A 143 -0.35 -15.83 -7.02
C ASP A 143 0.84 -15.16 -7.74
N ALA A 144 1.17 -15.65 -8.95
CA ALA A 144 2.22 -15.09 -9.80
C ALA A 144 2.01 -13.58 -10.09
N ASP A 145 0.81 -13.09 -9.88
CA ASP A 145 0.41 -11.69 -9.98
C ASP A 145 0.42 -10.96 -8.63
N THR A 146 1.08 -11.52 -7.59
CA THR A 146 1.18 -10.86 -6.26
C THR A 146 1.54 -9.39 -6.43
N PRO A 147 0.64 -8.48 -6.04
CA PRO A 147 0.82 -7.08 -6.35
C PRO A 147 1.93 -6.41 -5.53
N ALA A 148 2.30 -6.94 -4.35
CA ALA A 148 3.30 -6.33 -3.47
C ALA A 148 4.35 -7.31 -2.96
N ASP A 149 5.61 -6.87 -2.90
CA ASP A 149 6.72 -7.63 -2.30
C ASP A 149 6.84 -7.37 -0.81
N ALA A 150 6.37 -6.21 -0.35
CA ALA A 150 6.44 -5.79 1.05
C ALA A 150 5.25 -4.90 1.43
N VAL A 151 4.94 -4.86 2.73
CA VAL A 151 3.86 -4.04 3.28
C VAL A 151 4.37 -3.14 4.40
N LEU A 152 3.99 -1.87 4.33
CA LEU A 152 4.07 -0.93 5.44
C LEU A 152 2.67 -0.76 6.04
N TYR A 153 2.45 -1.34 7.20
CA TYR A 153 1.17 -1.23 7.90
C TYR A 153 1.18 -0.08 8.91
N LEU A 154 0.39 0.97 8.64
CA LEU A 154 0.34 2.17 9.48
C LEU A 154 -0.75 2.07 10.55
N MET A 155 -0.33 2.29 11.79
CA MET A 155 -1.21 2.37 12.96
C MET A 155 -1.08 3.73 13.62
N LYS A 156 -2.20 4.44 13.81
CA LYS A 156 -2.23 5.68 14.61
C LYS A 156 -2.27 5.37 16.12
N HIS A 157 -3.06 4.40 16.49
CA HIS A 157 -3.22 3.86 17.85
C HIS A 157 -3.23 2.36 17.76
N ILE A 158 -2.73 1.70 18.81
CA ILE A 158 -2.76 0.25 18.86
C ILE A 158 -4.14 -0.19 19.34
N HIS A 159 -4.95 -0.67 18.44
CA HIS A 159 -6.21 -1.33 18.74
C HIS A 159 -6.06 -2.84 18.66
N ALA A 160 -6.90 -3.58 19.38
CA ALA A 160 -6.92 -5.05 19.30
C ALA A 160 -7.11 -5.57 17.87
N SER A 161 -7.76 -4.79 17.01
CA SER A 161 -7.94 -5.10 15.59
C SER A 161 -6.64 -4.99 14.79
N ASP A 162 -5.75 -4.06 15.15
CA ASP A 162 -4.46 -3.91 14.46
C ASP A 162 -3.52 -5.06 14.86
N LEU A 163 -3.58 -5.48 16.13
CA LEU A 163 -2.85 -6.65 16.62
C LEU A 163 -3.29 -7.92 15.93
N ARG A 164 -4.60 -8.14 15.75
CA ARG A 164 -5.11 -9.31 15.02
C ARG A 164 -4.65 -9.35 13.57
N LEU A 165 -4.57 -8.18 12.93
CA LEU A 165 -4.04 -8.12 11.57
C LEU A 165 -2.56 -8.49 11.55
N LEU A 166 -1.76 -7.97 12.47
CA LEU A 166 -0.35 -8.31 12.58
C LEU A 166 -0.15 -9.78 12.97
N GLU A 167 -0.97 -10.32 13.89
CA GLU A 167 -0.98 -11.75 14.25
C GLU A 167 -1.27 -12.63 13.03
N ALA A 168 -2.19 -12.21 12.14
CA ALA A 168 -2.51 -12.95 10.92
C ALA A 168 -1.34 -12.99 9.92
N PHE A 169 -0.39 -12.05 9.97
CA PHE A 169 0.86 -12.13 9.21
C PHE A 169 1.85 -13.17 9.77
N HIS A 170 1.63 -13.65 10.98
CA HIS A 170 2.45 -14.69 11.65
C HIS A 170 1.80 -16.08 11.63
N ASP A 171 0.54 -16.19 11.19
CA ASP A 171 -0.17 -17.46 11.17
C ASP A 171 0.19 -18.24 9.89
N ASP A 172 1.14 -19.16 10.02
CA ASP A 172 1.61 -20.06 8.94
C ASP A 172 0.48 -20.86 8.27
N ALA A 173 -0.72 -20.92 8.89
CA ALA A 173 -1.86 -21.67 8.38
C ALA A 173 -2.73 -20.88 7.39
N VAL A 174 -2.62 -19.54 7.37
CA VAL A 174 -3.52 -18.68 6.61
C VAL A 174 -2.81 -17.97 5.47
N SER A 175 -1.51 -17.75 5.57
CA SER A 175 -0.75 -17.07 4.52
C SER A 175 0.74 -17.32 4.70
N THR A 176 1.44 -17.14 3.63
CA THR A 176 2.89 -17.06 3.56
C THR A 176 3.46 -15.62 3.67
N PRO A 177 2.79 -14.56 4.22
CA PRO A 177 3.51 -13.33 4.52
C PRO A 177 4.61 -13.67 5.52
N ASN A 178 5.82 -13.51 5.08
CA ASN A 178 6.98 -13.65 5.93
C ASN A 178 7.13 -12.36 6.75
N PRO A 179 7.36 -12.41 8.07
CA PRO A 179 7.65 -11.23 8.88
C PRO A 179 8.84 -10.38 8.36
N VAL A 180 9.62 -10.94 7.44
CA VAL A 180 10.71 -10.21 6.77
C VAL A 180 10.21 -9.13 5.81
N ASN A 181 9.00 -9.24 5.26
CA ASN A 181 8.45 -8.30 4.29
C ASN A 181 7.26 -7.47 4.79
N ALA A 182 6.94 -7.53 6.07
CA ALA A 182 5.89 -6.72 6.69
C ALA A 182 6.48 -5.86 7.82
N VAL A 183 6.25 -4.54 7.73
CA VAL A 183 6.72 -3.58 8.73
C VAL A 183 5.54 -2.84 9.34
N ALA A 184 5.36 -2.96 10.65
CA ALA A 184 4.40 -2.17 11.39
C ALA A 184 4.95 -0.78 11.70
N VAL A 185 4.23 0.26 11.33
CA VAL A 185 4.62 1.66 11.49
C VAL A 185 3.66 2.35 12.46
N LEU A 186 4.16 2.80 13.60
CA LEU A 186 3.41 3.65 14.51
C LEU A 186 3.45 5.09 13.99
N SER A 187 2.39 5.48 13.28
CA SER A 187 2.24 6.82 12.70
C SER A 187 1.80 7.83 13.76
N ARG A 188 1.96 9.13 13.45
CA ARG A 188 1.59 10.25 14.34
C ARG A 188 2.15 10.09 15.75
N ALA A 189 3.41 9.70 15.83
CA ALA A 189 4.11 9.48 17.08
C ALA A 189 4.14 10.74 17.98
N ASP A 190 4.06 11.92 17.37
CA ASP A 190 3.94 13.24 18.01
C ASP A 190 2.61 13.45 18.75
N GLU A 191 1.54 12.74 18.38
CA GLU A 191 0.22 12.81 19.04
C GLU A 191 0.10 11.85 20.25
N ILE A 192 1.04 10.93 20.44
CA ILE A 192 1.00 9.95 21.54
C ILE A 192 1.23 10.67 22.85
N GLY A 193 0.38 10.38 23.86
CA GLY A 193 0.43 11.06 25.15
C GLY A 193 -0.12 12.50 25.12
N ALA A 194 -1.08 12.76 24.24
CA ALA A 194 -1.74 14.06 24.06
C ALA A 194 -0.80 15.18 23.59
N GLY A 195 0.19 14.85 22.75
CA GLY A 195 1.11 15.83 22.17
C GLY A 195 2.10 16.43 23.19
N SER A 196 2.40 15.69 24.25
CA SER A 196 3.36 16.12 25.27
C SER A 196 4.81 16.13 24.72
N HIS A 197 5.72 16.86 25.40
CA HIS A 197 7.15 16.90 25.06
C HIS A 197 7.79 15.49 24.98
N ASP A 198 7.17 14.50 25.65
CA ASP A 198 7.63 13.11 25.72
C ASP A 198 6.96 12.18 24.69
N SER A 199 6.22 12.73 23.72
CA SER A 199 5.46 11.92 22.72
C SER A 199 6.33 10.89 22.01
N MET A 200 7.50 11.30 21.50
CA MET A 200 8.43 10.39 20.82
C MET A 200 9.00 9.32 21.75
N VAL A 201 9.27 9.65 23.02
CA VAL A 201 9.72 8.69 24.03
C VAL A 201 8.63 7.68 24.33
N SER A 202 7.37 8.16 24.46
CA SER A 202 6.21 7.31 24.68
C SER A 202 5.94 6.42 23.48
N ALA A 203 6.02 6.93 22.27
CA ALA A 203 5.92 6.17 21.02
C ALA A 203 6.99 5.06 20.96
N GLY A 204 8.23 5.37 21.29
CA GLY A 204 9.32 4.40 21.33
C GLY A 204 9.13 3.30 22.38
N ARG A 205 8.50 3.60 23.53
CA ARG A 205 8.12 2.57 24.53
C ARG A 205 7.03 1.65 24.00
N VAL A 206 6.04 2.22 23.34
CA VAL A 206 4.95 1.47 22.72
C VAL A 206 5.48 0.55 21.63
N ALA A 207 6.31 1.07 20.72
CA ALA A 207 6.90 0.29 19.63
C ALA A 207 7.75 -0.89 20.17
N ARG A 208 8.59 -0.66 21.19
CA ARG A 208 9.36 -1.74 21.83
C ARG A 208 8.46 -2.81 22.43
N ARG A 209 7.41 -2.41 23.15
CA ARG A 209 6.48 -3.36 23.77
C ARG A 209 5.78 -4.23 22.72
N LEU A 210 5.51 -3.68 21.52
CA LEU A 210 4.98 -4.46 20.41
C LEU A 210 6.01 -5.42 19.83
N GLY A 211 7.25 -4.96 19.61
CA GLY A 211 8.32 -5.81 19.10
C GLY A 211 8.75 -6.93 20.07
N ASP A 212 8.42 -6.79 21.37
CA ASP A 212 8.64 -7.82 22.40
C ASP A 212 7.44 -8.78 22.54
N ASP A 213 6.33 -8.55 21.84
CA ASP A 213 5.14 -9.41 21.91
C ASP A 213 5.37 -10.66 21.05
N PRO A 214 5.39 -11.88 21.65
CA PRO A 214 5.70 -13.11 20.93
C PRO A 214 4.63 -13.52 19.89
N ARG A 215 3.53 -12.76 19.79
CA ARG A 215 2.46 -12.99 18.82
C ARG A 215 2.66 -12.15 17.54
N LEU A 216 3.63 -11.24 17.56
CA LEU A 216 3.99 -10.32 16.48
C LEU A 216 5.43 -10.55 16.02
#